data_d2713e82e9f03b54ff113be75c7291df
#
_entry.id   d2713e82e9f03b54ff113be75c7291df
#
_cell.length_a   1.000
_cell.length_b   1.000
_cell.length_c   1.000
_cell.angle_alpha   90.00
_cell.angle_beta   90.00
_cell.angle_gamma   90.00
#
_symmetry.space_group_name_H-M   'P 1'
#
loop_
_entity.id
_entity.type
_entity.pdbx_description
1 polymer ?
#
loop_
_entity_poly.entity_id
_entity_poly.type
_entity_poly.pdbx_seq_one_letter_code
_entity_poly.pdbx_strand_id
1 'polypeptide(L)'
;MARAQSSQGNVADGKAVFAAAGCVACHGAQAQGTSMAPAIAPPPLELPAMIRYVRQPAGKMPPIPESSASDQQLADVFAYLQSLAPKSSSADELKGNAANGKKLFVAYGCYECHGREGAGAITGPRIGPPAITLAAVLRYVRAPTGQMPPYTAKVVSDQDLADIYAFLKSFPTPRPAKDIPLLNE
;
A
#
# COMPACT_ATOMS: atom_id res chain seq x y z
N MET A 1 7.37 21.19 -30.00
CA MET A 1 6.94 21.31 -28.61
C MET A 1 5.89 20.23 -28.36
N ALA A 2 6.29 19.08 -27.83
CA ALA A 2 5.37 17.99 -27.52
C ALA A 2 4.67 18.33 -26.18
N ARG A 3 3.34 18.45 -26.22
CA ARG A 3 2.52 18.56 -25.01
C ARG A 3 2.68 17.26 -24.22
N ALA A 4 3.17 17.35 -23.00
CA ALA A 4 3.02 16.31 -22.02
C ALA A 4 1.51 16.08 -21.79
N GLN A 5 0.97 15.03 -22.38
CA GLN A 5 -0.37 14.56 -22.07
C GLN A 5 -0.30 14.01 -20.64
N SER A 6 -0.99 14.67 -19.72
CA SER A 6 -1.31 14.10 -18.43
C SER A 6 -2.18 12.88 -18.68
N SER A 7 -1.60 11.69 -18.58
CA SER A 7 -2.31 10.42 -18.76
C SER A 7 -3.21 10.17 -17.55
N GLN A 8 -4.35 10.86 -17.49
CA GLN A 8 -5.43 10.43 -16.63
C GLN A 8 -6.01 9.16 -17.28
N GLY A 9 -5.86 8.02 -16.61
CA GLY A 9 -6.39 6.77 -17.10
C GLY A 9 -7.91 6.74 -17.05
N ASN A 10 -8.53 5.98 -17.98
CA ASN A 10 -9.97 5.74 -18.04
C ASN A 10 -10.33 4.46 -17.27
N VAL A 11 -11.23 4.56 -16.30
CA VAL A 11 -11.65 3.42 -15.46
C VAL A 11 -12.34 2.31 -16.27
N ALA A 12 -13.19 2.67 -17.23
CA ALA A 12 -13.94 1.70 -18.03
C ALA A 12 -13.01 0.93 -18.98
N ASP A 13 -12.11 1.64 -19.65
CA ASP A 13 -11.10 1.06 -20.53
C ASP A 13 -10.12 0.21 -19.72
N GLY A 14 -9.71 0.68 -18.54
CA GLY A 14 -8.86 -0.06 -17.62
C GLY A 14 -9.45 -1.39 -17.17
N LYS A 15 -10.75 -1.44 -16.90
CA LYS A 15 -11.45 -2.69 -16.59
C LYS A 15 -11.41 -3.66 -17.78
N ALA A 16 -11.64 -3.16 -18.99
CA ALA A 16 -11.60 -3.97 -20.20
C ALA A 16 -10.20 -4.51 -20.47
N VAL A 17 -9.17 -3.66 -20.34
CA VAL A 17 -7.75 -4.06 -20.51
C VAL A 17 -7.34 -5.04 -19.43
N PHE A 18 -7.73 -4.85 -18.17
CA PHE A 18 -7.44 -5.76 -17.05
C PHE A 18 -7.93 -7.18 -17.32
N ALA A 19 -9.10 -7.30 -17.94
CA ALA A 19 -9.65 -8.58 -18.37
C ALA A 19 -8.92 -9.13 -19.61
N ALA A 20 -8.75 -8.33 -20.66
CA ALA A 20 -8.19 -8.73 -21.93
C ALA A 20 -6.71 -9.12 -21.86
N ALA A 21 -5.91 -8.42 -21.03
CA ALA A 21 -4.51 -8.72 -20.77
C ALA A 21 -4.30 -9.90 -19.81
N GLY A 22 -5.36 -10.56 -19.35
CA GLY A 22 -5.31 -11.76 -18.53
C GLY A 22 -5.01 -11.53 -17.03
N CYS A 23 -4.98 -10.30 -16.56
CA CYS A 23 -4.70 -9.97 -15.14
C CYS A 23 -5.69 -10.65 -14.20
N VAL A 24 -6.96 -10.76 -14.62
CA VAL A 24 -8.04 -11.39 -13.85
C VAL A 24 -7.77 -12.84 -13.48
N ALA A 25 -7.03 -13.57 -14.31
CA ALA A 25 -6.78 -15.00 -14.10
C ALA A 25 -6.00 -15.25 -12.80
N CYS A 26 -5.09 -14.37 -12.47
CA CYS A 26 -4.26 -14.49 -11.28
C CYS A 26 -4.74 -13.57 -10.13
N HIS A 27 -5.11 -12.32 -10.44
CA HIS A 27 -5.43 -11.31 -9.42
C HIS A 27 -6.91 -11.25 -9.03
N GLY A 28 -7.78 -12.03 -9.71
CA GLY A 28 -9.23 -12.02 -9.48
C GLY A 28 -9.96 -10.90 -10.20
N ALA A 29 -11.27 -11.06 -10.40
CA ALA A 29 -12.09 -10.14 -11.20
C ALA A 29 -12.15 -8.70 -10.70
N GLN A 30 -11.91 -8.49 -9.41
CA GLN A 30 -11.85 -7.19 -8.75
C GLN A 30 -10.46 -6.91 -8.18
N ALA A 31 -9.44 -7.56 -8.73
CA ALA A 31 -8.05 -7.42 -8.28
C ALA A 31 -7.86 -7.70 -6.76
N GLN A 32 -8.78 -8.46 -6.16
CA GLN A 32 -8.83 -8.80 -4.74
C GLN A 32 -7.79 -9.85 -4.33
N GLY A 33 -7.06 -10.40 -5.29
CA GLY A 33 -6.15 -11.52 -5.08
C GLY A 33 -6.84 -12.88 -5.17
N THR A 34 -6.02 -13.92 -5.32
CA THR A 34 -6.39 -15.33 -5.32
C THR A 34 -5.29 -16.15 -4.62
N SER A 35 -5.39 -17.47 -4.63
CA SER A 35 -4.29 -18.34 -4.19
C SER A 35 -3.03 -18.26 -5.10
N MET A 36 -3.17 -17.73 -6.32
CA MET A 36 -2.09 -17.63 -7.30
C MET A 36 -1.34 -16.29 -7.23
N ALA A 37 -2.03 -15.20 -6.87
CA ALA A 37 -1.44 -13.87 -6.86
C ALA A 37 -2.08 -12.96 -5.79
N PRO A 38 -1.34 -11.97 -5.26
CA PRO A 38 -1.83 -11.07 -4.24
C PRO A 38 -2.91 -10.13 -4.75
N ALA A 39 -3.66 -9.52 -3.81
CA ALA A 39 -4.51 -8.38 -4.10
C ALA A 39 -3.68 -7.19 -4.58
N ILE A 40 -4.15 -6.52 -5.63
CA ILE A 40 -3.48 -5.35 -6.22
C ILE A 40 -4.41 -4.13 -6.35
N ALA A 41 -5.58 -4.18 -5.77
CA ALA A 41 -6.49 -3.04 -5.66
C ALA A 41 -6.65 -2.61 -4.19
N PRO A 42 -6.43 -1.30 -3.89
CA PRO A 42 -5.83 -0.28 -4.74
C PRO A 42 -4.37 -0.57 -5.07
N PRO A 43 -3.82 0.01 -6.16
CA PRO A 43 -2.47 -0.33 -6.60
C PRO A 43 -1.44 -0.01 -5.51
N PRO A 44 -0.54 -0.96 -5.19
CA PRO A 44 0.46 -0.78 -4.14
C PRO A 44 1.63 0.11 -4.58
N LEU A 45 1.76 0.35 -5.88
CA LEU A 45 2.83 1.15 -6.50
C LEU A 45 2.23 2.37 -7.19
N GLU A 46 3.00 3.44 -7.32
CA GLU A 46 2.69 4.55 -8.20
C GLU A 46 2.77 4.13 -9.68
N LEU A 47 2.02 4.81 -10.57
CA LEU A 47 1.89 4.42 -11.97
C LEU A 47 3.22 4.15 -12.69
N PRO A 48 4.25 5.02 -12.61
CA PRO A 48 5.52 4.74 -13.30
C PRO A 48 6.24 3.49 -12.76
N ALA A 49 6.10 3.21 -11.46
CA ALA A 49 6.67 2.03 -10.83
C ALA A 49 5.88 0.77 -11.19
N MET A 50 4.55 0.87 -11.27
CA MET A 50 3.68 -0.22 -11.71
C MET A 50 4.00 -0.61 -13.16
N ILE A 51 4.13 0.35 -14.08
CA ILE A 51 4.49 0.08 -15.48
C ILE A 51 5.82 -0.68 -15.55
N ARG A 52 6.87 -0.19 -14.88
CA ARG A 52 8.17 -0.87 -14.85
C ARG A 52 8.05 -2.30 -14.31
N TYR A 53 7.30 -2.46 -13.20
CA TYR A 53 7.13 -3.77 -12.59
C TYR A 53 6.39 -4.75 -13.51
N VAL A 54 5.32 -4.31 -14.18
CA VAL A 54 4.54 -5.13 -15.11
C VAL A 54 5.37 -5.56 -16.33
N ARG A 55 6.31 -4.70 -16.79
CA ARG A 55 7.25 -5.02 -17.88
C ARG A 55 8.33 -6.01 -17.45
N GLN A 56 8.81 -5.89 -16.21
CA GLN A 56 9.89 -6.71 -15.65
C GLN A 56 9.54 -7.15 -14.22
N PRO A 57 8.57 -8.05 -14.06
CA PRO A 57 8.12 -8.46 -12.74
C PRO A 57 9.15 -9.35 -12.04
N ALA A 58 9.22 -9.23 -10.72
CA ALA A 58 9.91 -10.20 -9.88
C ALA A 58 8.96 -11.36 -9.52
N GLY A 59 9.48 -12.59 -9.51
CA GLY A 59 8.73 -13.77 -9.06
C GLY A 59 7.95 -14.47 -10.18
N LYS A 60 6.71 -14.89 -9.87
CA LYS A 60 5.92 -15.77 -10.75
C LYS A 60 5.03 -15.03 -11.76
N MET A 61 4.92 -13.72 -11.66
CA MET A 61 4.11 -12.93 -12.59
C MET A 61 4.78 -12.93 -13.96
N PRO A 62 4.09 -13.27 -15.07
CA PRO A 62 4.66 -13.16 -16.41
C PRO A 62 4.82 -11.68 -16.79
N PRO A 63 5.87 -11.33 -17.57
CA PRO A 63 6.01 -9.98 -18.10
C PRO A 63 4.91 -9.69 -19.13
N ILE A 64 4.33 -8.51 -19.07
CA ILE A 64 3.34 -8.03 -20.02
C ILE A 64 4.05 -7.06 -20.99
N PRO A 65 4.31 -7.47 -22.23
CA PRO A 65 4.97 -6.63 -23.22
C PRO A 65 4.06 -5.49 -23.70
N GLU A 66 4.64 -4.45 -24.28
CA GLU A 66 3.90 -3.29 -24.78
C GLU A 66 2.90 -3.66 -25.89
N SER A 67 3.20 -4.72 -26.66
CA SER A 67 2.28 -5.28 -27.66
C SER A 67 1.02 -5.88 -27.06
N SER A 68 1.02 -6.27 -25.79
CA SER A 68 -0.16 -6.83 -25.09
C SER A 68 -0.94 -5.76 -24.33
N ALA A 69 -0.26 -4.75 -23.81
CA ALA A 69 -0.86 -3.58 -23.18
C ALA A 69 0.10 -2.40 -23.24
N SER A 70 -0.28 -1.32 -23.93
CA SER A 70 0.52 -0.09 -23.99
C SER A 70 0.61 0.58 -22.63
N ASP A 71 1.52 1.55 -22.45
CA ASP A 71 1.65 2.32 -21.22
C ASP A 71 0.39 3.12 -20.91
N GLN A 72 -0.31 3.62 -21.94
CA GLN A 72 -1.63 4.26 -21.75
C GLN A 72 -2.66 3.26 -21.24
N GLN A 73 -2.72 2.07 -21.81
CA GLN A 73 -3.61 1.02 -21.33
C GLN A 73 -3.28 0.58 -19.88
N LEU A 74 -2.01 0.57 -19.50
CA LEU A 74 -1.61 0.35 -18.11
C LEU A 74 -1.99 1.52 -17.19
N ALA A 75 -2.00 2.76 -17.70
CA ALA A 75 -2.54 3.90 -16.95
C ALA A 75 -4.06 3.78 -16.76
N ASP A 76 -4.78 3.28 -17.75
CA ASP A 76 -6.20 2.98 -17.63
C ASP A 76 -6.46 1.88 -16.60
N VAL A 77 -5.67 0.79 -16.63
CA VAL A 77 -5.70 -0.27 -15.60
C VAL A 77 -5.42 0.32 -14.21
N PHE A 78 -4.46 1.19 -14.09
CA PHE A 78 -4.14 1.85 -12.82
C PHE A 78 -5.35 2.63 -12.29
N ALA A 79 -6.01 3.44 -13.14
CA ALA A 79 -7.23 4.15 -12.77
C ALA A 79 -8.36 3.20 -12.35
N TYR A 80 -8.53 2.06 -13.05
CA TYR A 80 -9.47 1.03 -12.67
C TYR A 80 -9.15 0.44 -11.30
N LEU A 81 -7.90 0.06 -11.03
CA LEU A 81 -7.48 -0.47 -9.74
C LEU A 81 -7.69 0.54 -8.61
N GLN A 82 -7.44 1.82 -8.87
CA GLN A 82 -7.75 2.89 -7.91
C GLN A 82 -9.26 2.99 -7.63
N SER A 83 -10.10 2.81 -8.65
CA SER A 83 -11.56 2.86 -8.49
C SER A 83 -12.14 1.71 -7.69
N LEU A 84 -11.43 0.58 -7.64
CA LEU A 84 -11.78 -0.59 -6.83
C LEU A 84 -11.38 -0.45 -5.35
N ALA A 85 -10.57 0.56 -5.05
CA ALA A 85 -10.40 0.93 -3.65
C ALA A 85 -11.80 1.08 -3.06
N PRO A 86 -12.11 0.47 -1.90
CA PRO A 86 -13.25 0.93 -1.14
C PRO A 86 -13.11 2.45 -1.14
N LYS A 87 -14.16 3.17 -1.53
CA LYS A 87 -14.15 4.64 -1.49
C LYS A 87 -13.84 5.00 -0.04
N SER A 88 -12.57 5.03 0.29
CA SER A 88 -12.08 5.61 1.51
C SER A 88 -12.13 7.12 1.30
N SER A 89 -13.36 7.62 1.11
CA SER A 89 -13.69 9.02 1.30
C SER A 89 -13.28 9.52 2.68
N SER A 90 -12.69 8.64 3.49
CA SER A 90 -12.30 8.94 4.86
C SER A 90 -10.79 8.97 5.10
N ALA A 91 -9.95 8.23 4.38
CA ALA A 91 -8.53 8.18 4.73
C ALA A 91 -7.80 9.51 4.44
N ASP A 92 -8.14 10.19 3.32
CA ASP A 92 -7.56 11.49 2.99
C ASP A 92 -8.22 12.65 3.79
N GLU A 93 -9.43 12.42 4.32
CA GLU A 93 -10.15 13.36 5.17
C GLU A 93 -9.85 13.17 6.66
N LEU A 94 -9.32 11.99 7.06
CA LEU A 94 -9.00 11.70 8.44
C LEU A 94 -7.77 12.50 8.89
N LYS A 95 -7.99 13.43 9.80
CA LYS A 95 -6.92 14.14 10.50
C LYS A 95 -6.51 13.34 11.72
N GLY A 96 -5.31 12.76 11.70
CA GLY A 96 -4.79 12.02 12.84
C GLY A 96 -4.26 12.93 13.95
N ASN A 97 -4.53 12.52 15.19
CA ASN A 97 -3.99 13.14 16.39
C ASN A 97 -2.88 12.28 16.99
N ALA A 98 -1.62 12.71 16.88
CA ALA A 98 -0.45 11.95 17.33
C ALA A 98 -0.47 11.66 18.84
N ALA A 99 -0.97 12.60 19.67
CA ALA A 99 -1.03 12.41 21.13
C ALA A 99 -2.05 11.31 21.51
N ASN A 100 -3.19 11.28 20.83
CA ASN A 100 -4.18 10.19 20.98
C ASN A 100 -3.64 8.90 20.40
N GLY A 101 -3.00 8.95 19.22
CA GLY A 101 -2.38 7.79 18.57
C GLY A 101 -1.35 7.07 19.43
N LYS A 102 -0.55 7.81 20.23
CA LYS A 102 0.36 7.22 21.21
C LYS A 102 -0.39 6.37 22.25
N LYS A 103 -1.51 6.87 22.77
CA LYS A 103 -2.32 6.15 23.76
C LYS A 103 -2.95 4.91 23.13
N LEU A 104 -3.52 5.05 21.93
CA LEU A 104 -4.16 3.96 21.21
C LEU A 104 -3.18 2.88 20.78
N PHE A 105 -1.96 3.26 20.36
CA PHE A 105 -0.89 2.32 20.00
C PHE A 105 -0.54 1.38 21.17
N VAL A 106 -0.57 1.91 22.39
CA VAL A 106 -0.38 1.13 23.61
C VAL A 106 -1.65 0.34 23.96
N ALA A 107 -2.81 0.98 23.95
CA ALA A 107 -4.08 0.37 24.35
C ALA A 107 -4.48 -0.83 23.49
N TYR A 108 -4.20 -0.77 22.19
CA TYR A 108 -4.44 -1.89 21.26
C TYR A 108 -3.31 -2.92 21.20
N GLY A 109 -2.26 -2.77 22.01
CA GLY A 109 -1.15 -3.73 22.08
C GLY A 109 -0.22 -3.74 20.87
N CYS A 110 -0.27 -2.75 19.98
CA CYS A 110 0.56 -2.70 18.78
C CYS A 110 2.06 -2.75 19.12
N TYR A 111 2.43 -2.15 20.25
CA TYR A 111 3.81 -2.08 20.74
C TYR A 111 4.41 -3.44 21.09
N GLU A 112 3.60 -4.44 21.43
CA GLU A 112 4.06 -5.78 21.82
C GLU A 112 4.82 -6.47 20.70
N CYS A 113 4.37 -6.25 19.46
CA CYS A 113 5.02 -6.79 18.28
C CYS A 113 5.93 -5.76 17.59
N HIS A 114 5.51 -4.49 17.53
CA HIS A 114 6.19 -3.47 16.74
C HIS A 114 7.15 -2.57 17.53
N GLY A 115 7.33 -2.83 18.84
CA GLY A 115 8.14 -2.02 19.72
C GLY A 115 7.48 -0.68 20.10
N ARG A 116 7.98 0.01 21.14
CA ARG A 116 7.29 1.15 21.76
C ARG A 116 6.93 2.30 20.82
N GLU A 117 7.74 2.56 19.84
CA GLU A 117 7.57 3.68 18.88
C GLU A 117 7.43 3.17 17.44
N GLY A 118 7.01 1.92 17.31
CA GLY A 118 6.99 1.28 16.01
C GLY A 118 8.40 1.02 15.45
N ALA A 119 9.41 1.00 16.31
CA ALA A 119 10.81 0.83 15.93
C ALA A 119 11.16 -0.60 15.47
N GLY A 120 10.21 -1.54 15.65
CA GLY A 120 10.39 -2.95 15.40
C GLY A 120 10.82 -3.70 16.66
N ALA A 121 10.57 -5.01 16.65
CA ALA A 121 10.98 -5.97 17.68
C ALA A 121 11.25 -7.32 17.01
N ILE A 122 11.62 -8.33 17.81
CA ILE A 122 11.83 -9.71 17.32
C ILE A 122 10.56 -10.26 16.67
N THR A 123 9.38 -9.89 17.19
CA THR A 123 8.07 -10.40 16.80
C THR A 123 7.38 -9.60 15.68
N GLY A 124 7.87 -8.41 15.35
CA GLY A 124 7.26 -7.58 14.33
C GLY A 124 8.20 -6.54 13.72
N PRO A 125 7.99 -6.21 12.44
CA PRO A 125 8.85 -5.28 11.75
C PRO A 125 8.69 -3.85 12.28
N ARG A 126 9.67 -3.01 11.93
CA ARG A 126 9.55 -1.56 12.10
C ARG A 126 8.41 -1.02 11.25
N ILE A 127 7.57 -0.17 11.86
CA ILE A 127 6.45 0.51 11.22
C ILE A 127 6.46 2.04 11.42
N GLY A 128 7.40 2.55 12.19
CA GLY A 128 7.55 4.00 12.44
C GLY A 128 8.92 4.52 11.98
N PRO A 129 8.97 5.65 11.24
CA PRO A 129 7.86 6.28 10.55
C PRO A 129 7.31 5.43 9.39
N PRO A 130 6.00 5.50 9.10
CA PRO A 130 5.41 4.69 8.04
C PRO A 130 5.95 5.07 6.66
N ALA A 131 6.38 4.07 5.89
CA ALA A 131 6.78 4.23 4.49
C ALA A 131 5.61 4.16 3.50
N ILE A 132 4.41 3.85 3.99
CA ILE A 132 3.18 3.68 3.20
C ILE A 132 2.12 4.70 3.62
N THR A 133 1.15 4.96 2.77
CA THR A 133 0.05 5.90 3.04
C THR A 133 -0.90 5.40 4.12
N LEU A 134 -1.67 6.31 4.75
CA LEU A 134 -2.71 5.94 5.70
C LEU A 134 -3.70 4.94 5.09
N ALA A 135 -4.13 5.17 3.85
CA ALA A 135 -5.03 4.24 3.15
C ALA A 135 -4.45 2.83 3.03
N ALA A 136 -3.15 2.71 2.78
CA ALA A 136 -2.47 1.42 2.73
C ALA A 136 -2.38 0.76 4.12
N VAL A 137 -2.15 1.54 5.18
CA VAL A 137 -2.17 1.06 6.57
C VAL A 137 -3.56 0.53 6.94
N LEU A 138 -4.62 1.31 6.68
CA LEU A 138 -6.01 0.90 6.95
C LEU A 138 -6.31 -0.45 6.31
N ARG A 139 -5.99 -0.60 5.03
CA ARG A 139 -6.20 -1.84 4.30
C ARG A 139 -5.39 -3.00 4.88
N TYR A 140 -4.10 -2.79 5.14
CA TYR A 140 -3.22 -3.84 5.65
C TYR A 140 -3.68 -4.34 7.02
N VAL A 141 -4.04 -3.44 7.92
CA VAL A 141 -4.52 -3.79 9.27
C VAL A 141 -5.81 -4.60 9.23
N ARG A 142 -6.67 -4.36 8.21
CA ARG A 142 -7.92 -5.12 8.02
C ARG A 142 -7.70 -6.52 7.46
N ALA A 143 -6.69 -6.69 6.60
CA ALA A 143 -6.37 -7.95 5.93
C ALA A 143 -4.84 -8.13 5.85
N PRO A 144 -4.16 -8.33 6.99
CA PRO A 144 -2.72 -8.46 7.02
C PRO A 144 -2.25 -9.77 6.40
N THR A 145 -1.01 -9.76 5.93
CA THR A 145 -0.29 -10.97 5.53
C THR A 145 0.67 -11.39 6.65
N GLY A 146 0.91 -12.70 6.80
CA GLY A 146 1.83 -13.23 7.82
C GLY A 146 1.19 -13.41 9.18
N GLN A 147 1.92 -13.10 10.25
CA GLN A 147 1.52 -13.41 11.63
C GLN A 147 0.72 -12.28 12.32
N MET A 148 0.59 -11.12 11.71
CA MET A 148 -0.19 -10.03 12.28
C MET A 148 -1.69 -10.41 12.29
N PRO A 149 -2.39 -10.32 13.44
CA PRO A 149 -3.83 -10.57 13.47
C PRO A 149 -4.61 -9.46 12.74
N PRO A 150 -5.72 -9.78 12.06
CA PRO A 150 -6.58 -8.77 11.46
C PRO A 150 -7.37 -8.00 12.53
N TYR A 151 -7.41 -6.68 12.42
CA TYR A 151 -8.24 -5.83 13.27
C TYR A 151 -9.43 -5.29 12.47
N THR A 152 -10.63 -5.63 12.87
CA THR A 152 -11.86 -5.10 12.25
C THR A 152 -12.09 -3.64 12.63
N ALA A 153 -12.89 -2.91 11.84
CA ALA A 153 -13.26 -1.54 12.16
C ALA A 153 -14.08 -1.40 13.45
N LYS A 154 -14.67 -2.50 13.95
CA LYS A 154 -15.35 -2.54 15.24
C LYS A 154 -14.39 -2.56 16.43
N VAL A 155 -13.18 -3.09 16.23
CA VAL A 155 -12.16 -3.19 17.28
C VAL A 155 -11.26 -1.96 17.26
N VAL A 156 -10.76 -1.57 16.10
CA VAL A 156 -9.92 -0.38 15.90
C VAL A 156 -10.55 0.42 14.77
N SER A 157 -11.09 1.58 15.06
CA SER A 157 -11.75 2.43 14.06
C SER A 157 -10.73 2.99 13.05
N ASP A 158 -11.21 3.49 11.90
CA ASP A 158 -10.34 4.14 10.92
C ASP A 158 -9.74 5.43 11.47
N GLN A 159 -10.46 6.15 12.34
CA GLN A 159 -9.95 7.32 13.04
C GLN A 159 -8.85 6.95 14.04
N ASP A 160 -9.00 5.84 14.79
CA ASP A 160 -7.97 5.37 15.70
C ASP A 160 -6.68 5.01 14.92
N LEU A 161 -6.83 4.37 13.77
CA LEU A 161 -5.69 4.08 12.91
C LEU A 161 -5.06 5.33 12.30
N ALA A 162 -5.86 6.37 11.99
CA ALA A 162 -5.33 7.66 11.55
C ALA A 162 -4.53 8.36 12.66
N ASP A 163 -5.01 8.28 13.90
CA ASP A 163 -4.32 8.82 15.06
C ASP A 163 -3.00 8.07 15.32
N ILE A 164 -3.03 6.73 15.28
CA ILE A 164 -1.82 5.88 15.39
C ILE A 164 -0.84 6.18 14.24
N TYR A 165 -1.33 6.34 13.03
CA TYR A 165 -0.50 6.71 11.88
C TYR A 165 0.19 8.06 12.08
N ALA A 166 -0.53 9.08 12.57
CA ALA A 166 0.02 10.38 12.90
C ALA A 166 1.10 10.29 14.00
N PHE A 167 0.89 9.46 15.01
CA PHE A 167 1.88 9.19 16.05
C PHE A 167 3.14 8.55 15.44
N LEU A 168 3.00 7.48 14.67
CA LEU A 168 4.14 6.82 14.04
C LEU A 168 4.88 7.73 13.06
N LYS A 169 4.16 8.61 12.35
CA LYS A 169 4.74 9.58 11.43
C LYS A 169 5.51 10.71 12.13
N SER A 170 5.27 10.94 13.40
CA SER A 170 5.97 11.98 14.19
C SER A 170 7.43 11.63 14.48
N PHE A 171 7.85 10.40 14.29
CA PHE A 171 9.25 10.00 14.51
C PHE A 171 10.15 10.33 13.31
N PRO A 172 11.42 10.64 13.59
CA PRO A 172 12.38 10.88 12.51
C PRO A 172 12.69 9.61 11.73
N THR A 173 12.97 9.76 10.45
CA THR A 173 13.50 8.66 9.64
C THR A 173 14.87 8.23 10.20
N PRO A 174 15.12 6.93 10.38
CA PRO A 174 16.42 6.43 10.82
C PRO A 174 17.53 6.87 9.88
N ARG A 175 18.67 7.18 10.45
CA ARG A 175 19.87 7.42 9.65
C ARG A 175 20.27 6.13 8.91
N PRO A 176 20.63 6.21 7.62
CA PRO A 176 21.21 5.07 6.91
C PRO A 176 22.44 4.54 7.66
N ALA A 177 22.67 3.23 7.63
CA ALA A 177 23.80 2.61 8.33
C ALA A 177 25.16 3.24 7.94
N LYS A 178 25.32 3.59 6.65
CA LYS A 178 26.53 4.29 6.13
C LYS A 178 26.80 5.65 6.79
N ASP A 179 25.80 6.28 7.39
CA ASP A 179 25.89 7.60 8.04
C ASP A 179 26.07 7.48 9.57
N ILE A 180 26.28 6.26 10.08
CA ILE A 180 26.52 5.97 11.49
C ILE A 180 28.02 5.62 11.63
N PRO A 181 28.86 6.53 12.21
CA PRO A 181 30.31 6.31 12.28
C PRO A 181 30.70 4.98 12.92
N LEU A 182 30.04 4.59 14.02
CA LEU A 182 30.32 3.34 14.75
C LEU A 182 30.02 2.05 13.96
N LEU A 183 29.34 2.12 12.83
CA LEU A 183 29.06 0.96 11.98
C LEU A 183 30.01 0.88 10.77
N ASN A 184 30.94 1.82 10.63
CA ASN A 184 31.84 1.94 9.48
C ASN A 184 33.32 1.94 9.90
N GLU A 185 33.63 1.48 11.14
CA GLU A 185 34.98 1.28 11.66
C GLU A 185 35.53 -0.12 11.33
#